data_25830c96ec462bcfb584a56920ef0928
#
_entry.id   25830c96ec462bcfb584a56920ef0928
#
_cell.length_a   1.000
_cell.length_b   1.000
_cell.length_c   1.000
_cell.angle_alpha   90.00
_cell.angle_beta   90.00
_cell.angle_gamma   90.00
#
_symmetry.space_group_name_H-M   'P 1'
#
loop_
_entity.id
_entity.type
_entity.pdbx_description
1 polymer ?
#
loop_
_entity_poly.entity_id
_entity_poly.type
_entity_poly.pdbx_seq_one_letter_code
_entity_poly.pdbx_strand_id
1 'polypeptide(L)'
;ISYRLGSIILAEIGDIHNFKTPSQLLAFAGMEPSIYESGDGRGKGKMVKRGSPYLRWALYHAARLVAIYSPTFKNYYQKKQSEGKHYHVVLSHIAKKLIRVIFHLLRKEETYKEAQ
;
A
#
# COMPACT_ATOMS: atom_id res chain seq x y z
N ILE A 1 0.89 -6.10 -12.13
CA ILE A 1 1.71 -4.88 -11.99
C ILE A 1 2.87 -4.98 -12.98
N SER A 2 3.12 -3.90 -13.69
CA SER A 2 4.20 -3.90 -14.65
C SER A 2 5.56 -3.98 -13.95
N TYR A 3 6.55 -4.45 -14.70
CA TYR A 3 7.90 -4.58 -14.20
C TYR A 3 8.44 -3.21 -13.71
N ARG A 4 8.18 -2.17 -14.48
CA ARG A 4 8.64 -0.83 -14.14
C ARG A 4 8.01 -0.34 -12.84
N LEU A 5 6.70 -0.51 -12.72
CA LEU A 5 5.99 -0.05 -11.54
C LEU A 5 6.42 -0.83 -10.31
N GLY A 6 6.59 -2.13 -10.46
CA GLY A 6 7.09 -2.97 -9.37
C GLY A 6 8.47 -2.55 -8.91
N SER A 7 9.33 -2.20 -9.86
CA SER A 7 10.68 -1.75 -9.53
C SER A 7 10.66 -0.44 -8.73
N ILE A 8 9.78 0.47 -9.09
CA ILE A 8 9.65 1.72 -8.37
C ILE A 8 9.20 1.45 -6.93
N ILE A 9 8.20 0.61 -6.77
CA ILE A 9 7.69 0.27 -5.45
C ILE A 9 8.79 -0.34 -4.59
N LEU A 10 9.50 -1.31 -5.11
CA LEU A 10 10.56 -1.97 -4.35
C LEU A 10 11.70 -1.01 -4.01
N ALA A 11 12.07 -0.16 -4.95
CA ALA A 11 13.15 0.80 -4.71
C ALA A 11 12.77 1.79 -3.61
N GLU A 12 11.51 2.24 -3.61
CA GLU A 12 11.07 3.21 -2.62
C GLU A 12 10.90 2.60 -1.23
N ILE A 13 10.50 1.33 -1.17
CA ILE A 13 10.38 0.65 0.11
C ILE A 13 11.75 0.39 0.72
N GLY A 14 12.72 0.03 -0.12
CA GLY A 14 14.04 -0.34 0.36
C GLY A 14 14.00 -1.65 1.13
N ASP A 15 14.62 -1.67 2.30
CA ASP A 15 14.65 -2.88 3.12
C ASP A 15 13.35 -3.00 3.90
N ILE A 16 12.60 -4.05 3.63
CA ILE A 16 11.32 -4.27 4.28
C ILE A 16 11.46 -4.40 5.80
N HIS A 17 12.63 -4.81 6.25
CA HIS A 17 12.88 -4.99 7.69
C HIS A 17 12.97 -3.66 8.44
N ASN A 18 13.00 -2.53 7.73
CA ASN A 18 12.89 -1.23 8.36
C ASN A 18 11.48 -0.96 8.86
N PHE A 19 10.52 -1.78 8.45
CA PHE A 19 9.12 -1.63 8.85
C PHE A 19 8.70 -2.85 9.67
N LYS A 20 8.24 -2.61 10.89
CA LYS A 20 7.84 -3.71 11.77
C LYS A 20 6.43 -4.21 11.45
N THR A 21 5.59 -3.33 10.94
CA THR A 21 4.19 -3.68 10.68
C THR A 21 3.76 -3.07 9.35
N PRO A 22 2.70 -3.62 8.74
CA PRO A 22 2.15 -3.00 7.53
C PRO A 22 1.72 -1.55 7.76
N SER A 23 1.26 -1.24 8.98
CA SER A 23 0.84 0.13 9.29
C SER A 23 1.98 1.12 9.18
N GLN A 24 3.19 0.72 9.56
CA GLN A 24 4.33 1.60 9.41
C GLN A 24 4.65 1.87 7.94
N LEU A 25 4.50 0.85 7.10
CA LEU A 25 4.70 1.02 5.67
C LEU A 25 3.61 1.92 5.08
N LEU A 26 2.37 1.75 5.55
CA LEU A 26 1.28 2.64 5.14
C LEU A 26 1.57 4.09 5.50
N ALA A 27 2.10 4.32 6.70
CA ALA A 27 2.45 5.65 7.13
C ALA A 27 3.55 6.24 6.25
N PHE A 28 4.53 5.44 5.91
CA PHE A 28 5.61 5.87 5.04
C PHE A 28 5.09 6.26 3.66
N ALA A 29 4.06 5.57 3.18
CA ALA A 29 3.43 5.89 1.90
C ALA A 29 2.42 7.03 2.01
N GLY A 30 2.23 7.56 3.23
CA GLY A 30 1.30 8.67 3.43
C GLY A 30 -0.16 8.26 3.45
N MET A 31 -0.43 7.01 3.75
CA MET A 31 -1.79 6.47 3.73
C MET A 31 -2.36 6.17 5.10
N GLU A 32 -1.59 6.42 6.14
CA GLU A 32 -2.03 6.13 7.51
C GLU A 32 -1.53 7.22 8.44
N PRO A 33 -2.16 8.39 8.38
CA PRO A 33 -1.66 9.55 9.12
C PRO A 33 -1.76 9.42 10.63
N SER A 34 -2.70 8.62 11.13
CA SER A 34 -2.93 8.54 12.56
C SER A 34 -1.75 8.02 13.35
N ILE A 35 -0.87 7.27 12.69
CA ILE A 35 0.24 6.64 13.39
C ILE A 35 1.18 7.64 14.02
N TYR A 36 1.49 8.72 13.35
CA TYR A 36 2.42 9.68 13.92
C TYR A 36 1.76 10.73 14.74
N GLU A 37 0.50 10.95 14.56
CA GLU A 37 -0.21 11.87 15.41
C GLU A 37 -0.25 11.32 16.82
N SER A 38 -0.50 10.04 16.94
CA SER A 38 -0.57 9.40 18.25
C SER A 38 0.81 9.28 18.89
N GLY A 39 1.84 9.44 18.12
CA GLY A 39 3.20 9.30 18.64
C GLY A 39 3.76 10.56 19.21
N ASP A 40 2.92 11.48 19.63
CA ASP A 40 3.30 12.76 20.22
C ASP A 40 4.13 13.64 19.30
N GLY A 41 4.40 13.17 18.14
CA GLY A 41 4.93 13.98 17.07
C GLY A 41 6.40 14.29 17.07
N ARG A 42 7.14 13.83 18.03
CA ARG A 42 8.55 14.20 18.05
C ARG A 42 9.39 13.35 17.11
N GLY A 43 10.01 12.31 17.61
CA GLY A 43 10.84 11.50 16.74
C GLY A 43 10.08 10.88 15.60
N LYS A 44 8.88 10.45 15.87
CA LYS A 44 8.06 9.80 14.86
C LYS A 44 7.57 10.77 13.81
N GLY A 45 7.37 12.02 14.20
CA GLY A 45 6.99 13.03 13.24
C GLY A 45 8.00 13.22 12.14
N LYS A 46 9.27 13.08 12.47
CA LYS A 46 10.32 13.20 11.46
C LYS A 46 10.21 12.10 10.42
N MET A 47 9.98 10.87 10.87
CA MET A 47 9.86 9.74 9.96
C MET A 47 8.71 9.96 9.00
N VAL A 48 7.60 10.45 9.53
CA VAL A 48 6.43 10.71 8.73
C VAL A 48 6.69 11.76 7.68
N LYS A 49 7.36 12.84 8.08
CA LYS A 49 7.65 13.92 7.14
C LYS A 49 8.52 13.46 6.00
N ARG A 50 9.21 12.35 6.18
CA ARG A 50 10.05 11.77 5.16
C ARG A 50 9.37 10.66 4.40
N GLY A 51 8.05 10.59 4.51
CA GLY A 51 7.30 9.63 3.74
C GLY A 51 7.57 9.80 2.26
N SER A 52 7.32 8.76 1.50
CA SER A 52 7.62 8.76 0.08
C SER A 52 6.39 9.07 -0.75
N PRO A 53 6.31 10.26 -1.34
CA PRO A 53 5.22 10.55 -2.27
C PRO A 53 5.33 9.71 -3.55
N TYR A 54 6.54 9.29 -3.89
CA TYR A 54 6.73 8.42 -5.04
C TYR A 54 6.12 7.04 -4.81
N LEU A 55 6.30 6.50 -3.61
CA LEU A 55 5.69 5.24 -3.25
C LEU A 55 4.17 5.35 -3.29
N ARG A 56 3.64 6.43 -2.75
CA ARG A 56 2.20 6.65 -2.76
C ARG A 56 1.66 6.70 -4.18
N TRP A 57 2.33 7.45 -5.05
CA TRP A 57 1.94 7.55 -6.45
C TRP A 57 1.95 6.18 -7.11
N ALA A 58 3.02 5.43 -6.91
CA ALA A 58 3.15 4.12 -7.53
C ALA A 58 2.08 3.15 -7.03
N LEU A 59 1.76 3.22 -5.74
CA LEU A 59 0.75 2.34 -5.17
C LEU A 59 -0.65 2.63 -5.71
N TYR A 60 -0.98 3.90 -5.92
CA TYR A 60 -2.27 4.22 -6.51
C TYR A 60 -2.35 3.75 -7.96
N HIS A 61 -1.28 3.89 -8.72
CA HIS A 61 -1.25 3.34 -10.06
C HIS A 61 -1.37 1.82 -10.05
N ALA A 62 -0.64 1.17 -9.15
CA ALA A 62 -0.74 -0.28 -9.03
C ALA A 62 -2.14 -0.70 -8.62
N ALA A 63 -2.77 0.07 -7.72
CA ALA A 63 -4.13 -0.25 -7.27
C ALA A 63 -5.11 -0.27 -8.45
N ARG A 64 -4.99 0.70 -9.35
CA ARG A 64 -5.86 0.73 -10.53
C ARG A 64 -5.66 -0.50 -11.39
N LEU A 65 -4.41 -0.90 -11.58
CA LEU A 65 -4.10 -2.04 -12.43
C LEU A 65 -4.57 -3.35 -11.81
N VAL A 66 -4.31 -3.55 -10.52
CA VAL A 66 -4.73 -4.81 -9.90
C VAL A 66 -6.26 -4.89 -9.81
N ALA A 67 -6.94 -3.77 -9.68
CA ALA A 67 -8.40 -3.77 -9.66
C ALA A 67 -8.97 -4.23 -11.01
N ILE A 68 -8.22 -4.03 -12.08
CA ILE A 68 -8.66 -4.45 -13.41
C ILE A 68 -8.24 -5.88 -13.71
N TYR A 69 -7.00 -6.25 -13.38
CA TYR A 69 -6.40 -7.46 -13.89
C TYR A 69 -6.29 -8.60 -12.88
N SER A 70 -6.32 -8.32 -11.58
CA SER A 70 -6.21 -9.36 -10.57
C SER A 70 -7.61 -9.75 -10.08
N PRO A 71 -8.03 -11.01 -10.25
CA PRO A 71 -9.36 -11.43 -9.78
C PRO A 71 -9.58 -11.13 -8.31
N THR A 72 -8.59 -11.35 -7.46
CA THR A 72 -8.70 -11.08 -6.04
C THR A 72 -9.01 -9.61 -5.76
N PHE A 73 -8.24 -8.72 -6.37
CA PHE A 73 -8.42 -7.29 -6.15
C PHE A 73 -9.63 -6.75 -6.89
N LYS A 74 -9.98 -7.33 -8.02
CA LYS A 74 -11.18 -6.94 -8.75
C LYS A 74 -12.42 -7.24 -7.92
N ASN A 75 -12.48 -8.41 -7.30
CA ASN A 75 -13.60 -8.76 -6.43
C ASN A 75 -13.71 -7.82 -5.24
N TYR A 76 -12.57 -7.48 -4.65
CA TYR A 76 -12.53 -6.56 -3.54
C TYR A 76 -13.01 -5.16 -3.97
N TYR A 77 -12.59 -4.73 -5.15
CA TYR A 77 -13.01 -3.46 -5.72
C TYR A 77 -14.53 -3.42 -5.88
N GLN A 78 -15.09 -4.46 -6.49
CA GLN A 78 -16.53 -4.54 -6.73
C GLN A 78 -17.31 -4.55 -5.42
N LYS A 79 -16.80 -5.24 -4.42
CA LYS A 79 -17.44 -5.29 -3.11
C LYS A 79 -17.49 -3.89 -2.48
N LYS A 80 -16.37 -3.18 -2.50
CA LYS A 80 -16.31 -1.84 -1.93
C LYS A 80 -17.18 -0.86 -2.70
N GLN A 81 -17.21 -1.01 -4.01
CA GLN A 81 -18.04 -0.15 -4.84
C GLN A 81 -19.52 -0.39 -4.54
N SER A 82 -19.91 -1.63 -4.32
CA SER A 82 -21.28 -1.97 -4.01
C SER A 82 -21.73 -1.42 -2.65
N GLU A 83 -20.76 -1.08 -1.79
CA GLU A 83 -21.06 -0.45 -0.51
C GLU A 83 -21.32 1.05 -0.66
N GLY A 84 -21.34 1.54 -1.88
CA GLY A 84 -21.64 2.94 -2.14
C GLY A 84 -20.47 3.88 -1.99
N LYS A 85 -19.26 3.35 -1.92
CA LYS A 85 -18.07 4.18 -1.73
C LYS A 85 -17.66 4.88 -3.02
N HIS A 86 -17.17 6.09 -2.88
CA HIS A 86 -16.69 6.85 -4.01
C HIS A 86 -15.44 6.19 -4.62
N TYR A 87 -15.25 6.40 -5.91
CA TYR A 87 -14.14 5.79 -6.64
C TYR A 87 -12.77 5.99 -5.96
N HIS A 88 -12.47 7.23 -5.59
CA HIS A 88 -11.17 7.51 -4.96
C HIS A 88 -11.02 6.83 -3.60
N VAL A 89 -12.13 6.70 -2.88
CA VAL A 89 -12.12 6.00 -1.61
C VAL A 89 -11.88 4.52 -1.85
N VAL A 90 -12.50 3.95 -2.88
CA VAL A 90 -12.30 2.56 -3.23
C VAL A 90 -10.85 2.30 -3.59
N LEU A 91 -10.25 3.16 -4.40
CA LEU A 91 -8.84 3.00 -4.76
C LEU A 91 -7.93 3.08 -3.55
N SER A 92 -8.26 3.95 -2.60
CA SER A 92 -7.50 4.04 -1.36
C SER A 92 -7.52 2.70 -0.61
N HIS A 93 -8.69 2.07 -0.54
CA HIS A 93 -8.81 0.76 0.11
C HIS A 93 -8.01 -0.31 -0.63
N ILE A 94 -8.04 -0.27 -1.96
CA ILE A 94 -7.26 -1.20 -2.78
C ILE A 94 -5.77 -1.01 -2.51
N ALA A 95 -5.31 0.22 -2.49
CA ALA A 95 -3.89 0.51 -2.27
C ALA A 95 -3.45 0.03 -0.88
N LYS A 96 -4.29 0.21 0.13
CA LYS A 96 -3.96 -0.25 1.47
C LYS A 96 -3.90 -1.77 1.54
N LYS A 97 -4.83 -2.45 0.86
CA LYS A 97 -4.81 -3.90 0.80
C LYS A 97 -3.55 -4.37 0.08
N LEU A 98 -3.21 -3.69 -1.01
CA LEU A 98 -2.02 -4.03 -1.78
C LEU A 98 -0.75 -3.89 -0.94
N ILE A 99 -0.64 -2.82 -0.17
CA ILE A 99 0.52 -2.62 0.70
C ILE A 99 0.65 -3.77 1.70
N ARG A 100 -0.47 -4.20 2.28
CA ARG A 100 -0.42 -5.30 3.24
C ARG A 100 0.06 -6.58 2.59
N VAL A 101 -0.40 -6.85 1.38
CA VAL A 101 0.05 -8.01 0.63
C VAL A 101 1.55 -7.90 0.35
N ILE A 102 1.99 -6.76 -0.16
CA ILE A 102 3.40 -6.54 -0.46
C ILE A 102 4.26 -6.72 0.78
N PHE A 103 3.83 -6.15 1.90
CA PHE A 103 4.57 -6.25 3.15
C PHE A 103 4.80 -7.72 3.52
N HIS A 104 3.73 -8.51 3.50
CA HIS A 104 3.83 -9.91 3.90
C HIS A 104 4.66 -10.72 2.92
N LEU A 105 4.52 -10.46 1.63
CA LEU A 105 5.31 -11.17 0.63
C LEU A 105 6.80 -10.88 0.79
N LEU A 106 7.15 -9.63 1.02
CA LEU A 106 8.55 -9.25 1.16
C LEU A 106 9.14 -9.78 2.47
N ARG A 107 8.36 -9.76 3.56
CA ARG A 107 8.85 -10.26 4.84
C ARG A 107 9.10 -11.76 4.79
N LYS A 108 8.28 -12.48 4.04
CA LYS A 108 8.39 -13.93 3.95
C LYS A 108 9.13 -14.36 2.69
N GLU A 109 9.52 -13.42 1.86
CA GLU A 109 10.20 -13.72 0.60
C GLU A 109 9.38 -14.67 -0.27
N GLU A 110 8.07 -14.40 -0.31
CA GLU A 110 7.14 -15.21 -1.09
C GLU A 110 6.69 -14.49 -2.35
N THR A 111 6.14 -15.25 -3.27
CA THR A 111 5.56 -14.71 -4.50
C THR A 111 4.05 -14.64 -4.35
N TYR A 112 3.45 -13.58 -4.88
CA TYR A 112 2.01 -13.43 -4.82
C TYR A 112 1.28 -14.52 -5.58
N LYS A 113 0.21 -15.03 -5.00
CA LYS A 113 -0.66 -16.01 -5.63
C LYS A 113 -2.10 -15.53 -5.52
N GLU A 114 -2.84 -15.69 -6.62
CA GLU A 114 -4.24 -15.32 -6.61
C GLU A 114 -5.03 -16.24 -5.69
N ALA A 115 -6.05 -15.68 -5.06
CA ALA A 115 -6.93 -16.45 -4.19
C ALA A 115 -7.73 -17.43 -5.03
N GLN A 116 -7.92 -18.62 -4.50
CA GLN A 116 -8.68 -19.68 -5.16
C GLN A 116 -10.18 -19.49 -4.98
#